data_d4d082dd188d116eed2a6499878f6958
#
_entry.id   d4d082dd188d116eed2a6499878f6958
#
_cell.length_a   1.000
_cell.length_b   1.000
_cell.length_c   1.000
_cell.angle_alpha   90.00
_cell.angle_beta   90.00
_cell.angle_gamma   90.00
#
_symmetry.space_group_name_H-M   'P 1'
#
loop_
_entity.id
_entity.type
_entity.pdbx_description
1 polymer ?
#
loop_
_entity_poly.entity_id
_entity_poly.type
_entity_poly.pdbx_seq_one_letter_code
_entity_poly.pdbx_strand_id
1 'polypeptide(L)'
;KSKPHFYEVMLDDYQVKAQLSATKTSAILQFTYPQSDSAYVVVDAMPSMFTAGAPGYIHIDPVRKEISGKSIQSARGYRETGYFVVRFDKDFDSFGTFNLNNDYPEVIEEKYLFTQKEGKWVNGLKGIYTQDSKGVGHLRSEKIDPVIDFDWDWYKPADDFSFNDYQVTWSGKLKAPSTGEYTLGIQADDGARLYINGELLIDDWKSHSFSYQPTQKKISLEAGKMYDIKLEYYQHEWSSR
;
A
#
# COMPACT_ATOMS: atom_id res chain seq x y z
N LYS A 1 0.72 -23.72 28.38
CA LYS A 1 -0.38 -24.71 28.29
C LYS A 1 -0.84 -24.82 26.86
N SER A 2 -1.17 -26.02 26.40
CA SER A 2 -1.70 -26.26 25.06
C SER A 2 -2.92 -27.18 25.11
N LYS A 3 -3.97 -26.80 24.40
CA LYS A 3 -5.19 -27.59 24.14
C LYS A 3 -5.60 -27.38 22.67
N PRO A 4 -6.43 -28.21 22.05
CA PRO A 4 -6.80 -28.06 20.63
C PRO A 4 -7.37 -26.69 20.23
N HIS A 5 -7.93 -25.95 21.19
CA HIS A 5 -8.58 -24.64 20.97
C HIS A 5 -7.96 -23.50 21.75
N PHE A 6 -6.85 -23.74 22.48
CA PHE A 6 -6.24 -22.75 23.34
C PHE A 6 -4.74 -23.01 23.51
N TYR A 7 -3.94 -21.99 23.31
CA TYR A 7 -2.51 -21.99 23.55
C TYR A 7 -2.13 -20.88 24.50
N GLU A 8 -1.23 -21.14 25.45
CA GLU A 8 -0.70 -20.15 26.38
C GLU A 8 0.80 -20.38 26.54
N VAL A 9 1.55 -19.31 26.44
CA VAL A 9 3.01 -19.31 26.64
C VAL A 9 3.43 -18.06 27.41
N MET A 10 4.50 -18.20 28.21
CA MET A 10 5.25 -17.09 28.77
C MET A 10 6.46 -16.87 27.88
N LEU A 11 6.63 -15.64 27.42
CA LEU A 11 7.83 -15.18 26.71
C LEU A 11 8.79 -14.66 27.77
N ASP A 12 9.71 -15.53 28.19
CA ASP A 12 10.53 -15.29 29.39
C ASP A 12 11.46 -14.08 29.23
N ASP A 13 11.98 -13.83 28.03
CA ASP A 13 12.86 -12.67 27.75
C ASP A 13 12.15 -11.32 27.95
N TYR A 14 10.85 -11.28 27.75
CA TYR A 14 10.01 -10.07 27.85
C TYR A 14 9.03 -10.08 29.01
N GLN A 15 8.94 -11.20 29.73
CA GLN A 15 7.94 -11.43 30.78
C GLN A 15 6.50 -11.19 30.30
N VAL A 16 6.22 -11.46 29.04
CA VAL A 16 4.91 -11.30 28.40
C VAL A 16 4.20 -12.63 28.33
N LYS A 17 3.01 -12.69 28.90
CA LYS A 17 2.13 -13.84 28.74
C LYS A 17 1.31 -13.66 27.46
N ALA A 18 1.43 -14.61 26.53
CA ALA A 18 0.65 -14.68 25.31
C ALA A 18 -0.36 -15.83 25.37
N GLN A 19 -1.59 -15.54 25.01
CA GLN A 19 -2.68 -16.50 24.93
C GLN A 19 -3.34 -16.41 23.55
N LEU A 20 -3.67 -17.54 22.98
CA LEU A 20 -4.23 -17.64 21.63
C LEU A 20 -5.39 -18.63 21.63
N SER A 21 -6.49 -18.23 21.02
CA SER A 21 -7.57 -19.12 20.61
C SER A 21 -7.95 -18.83 19.17
N ALA A 22 -8.09 -19.84 18.33
CA ALA A 22 -8.30 -19.68 16.90
C ALA A 22 -9.43 -20.56 16.39
N THR A 23 -10.10 -20.05 15.35
CA THR A 23 -11.02 -20.78 14.48
C THR A 23 -10.35 -21.02 13.11
N LYS A 24 -11.14 -21.47 12.12
CA LYS A 24 -10.63 -21.66 10.75
C LYS A 24 -10.19 -20.32 10.08
N THR A 25 -10.85 -19.22 10.43
CA THR A 25 -10.69 -17.94 9.71
C THR A 25 -10.45 -16.74 10.62
N SER A 26 -10.46 -16.94 11.95
CA SER A 26 -10.25 -15.86 12.90
C SER A 26 -9.52 -16.35 14.15
N ALA A 27 -8.87 -15.45 14.84
CA ALA A 27 -8.18 -15.73 16.09
C ALA A 27 -8.38 -14.59 17.10
N ILE A 28 -8.29 -14.93 18.37
CA ILE A 28 -8.18 -13.99 19.47
C ILE A 28 -6.81 -14.19 20.11
N LEU A 29 -6.05 -13.10 20.21
CA LEU A 29 -4.77 -13.06 20.92
C LEU A 29 -4.91 -12.13 22.11
N GLN A 30 -4.38 -12.56 23.24
CA GLN A 30 -4.30 -11.74 24.44
C GLN A 30 -2.85 -11.70 24.91
N PHE A 31 -2.32 -10.49 25.05
CA PHE A 31 -0.99 -10.26 25.59
C PHE A 31 -1.12 -9.58 26.95
N THR A 32 -0.44 -10.11 27.96
CA THR A 32 -0.33 -9.49 29.27
C THR A 32 1.12 -9.08 29.48
N TYR A 33 1.35 -7.79 29.48
CA TYR A 33 2.66 -7.19 29.68
C TYR A 33 2.92 -6.94 31.15
N PRO A 34 4.19 -6.96 31.61
CA PRO A 34 4.55 -6.33 32.88
C PRO A 34 4.29 -4.82 32.80
N GLN A 35 4.31 -4.13 33.92
CA GLN A 35 4.22 -2.67 33.91
C GLN A 35 5.44 -2.11 33.17
N SER A 36 5.19 -1.42 32.04
CA SER A 36 6.23 -0.91 31.16
C SER A 36 5.69 0.25 30.34
N ASP A 37 6.51 1.26 30.13
CA ASP A 37 6.23 2.39 29.24
C ASP A 37 6.59 2.07 27.77
N SER A 38 7.04 0.85 27.51
CA SER A 38 7.52 0.39 26.21
C SER A 38 6.80 -0.88 25.72
N ALA A 39 5.53 -1.06 26.08
CA ALA A 39 4.73 -2.18 25.59
C ALA A 39 4.24 -1.91 24.18
N TYR A 40 4.58 -2.78 23.22
CA TYR A 40 4.14 -2.64 21.83
C TYR A 40 3.80 -3.99 21.20
N VAL A 41 2.99 -3.94 20.14
CA VAL A 41 2.67 -5.08 19.28
C VAL A 41 3.17 -4.77 17.88
N VAL A 42 3.88 -5.70 17.30
CA VAL A 42 4.33 -5.64 15.89
C VAL A 42 3.39 -6.51 15.06
N VAL A 43 2.83 -5.94 14.01
CA VAL A 43 2.07 -6.66 13.00
C VAL A 43 2.89 -6.67 11.72
N ASP A 44 3.39 -7.85 11.36
CA ASP A 44 4.19 -8.06 10.15
C ASP A 44 3.30 -8.62 9.05
N ALA A 45 3.11 -7.84 7.99
CA ALA A 45 2.37 -8.25 6.78
C ALA A 45 3.29 -8.79 5.68
N MET A 46 4.60 -8.87 5.94
CA MET A 46 5.56 -9.35 4.95
C MET A 46 5.39 -10.86 4.74
N PRO A 47 5.51 -11.33 3.51
CA PRO A 47 5.54 -12.74 3.24
C PRO A 47 6.81 -13.38 3.81
N SER A 48 6.73 -14.66 4.17
CA SER A 48 7.87 -15.42 4.71
C SER A 48 9.09 -15.39 3.79
N MET A 49 10.27 -15.74 4.32
CA MET A 49 11.58 -15.74 3.65
C MET A 49 11.66 -16.36 2.23
N PHE A 50 10.62 -17.05 1.80
CA PHE A 50 10.56 -17.74 0.49
C PHE A 50 9.85 -16.96 -0.61
N THR A 51 9.35 -15.77 -0.33
CA THR A 51 8.61 -14.97 -1.30
C THR A 51 9.34 -13.67 -1.57
N ALA A 52 10.27 -13.72 -2.51
CA ALA A 52 10.93 -12.51 -2.97
C ALA A 52 9.88 -11.55 -3.58
N GLY A 53 9.66 -10.44 -2.92
CA GLY A 53 9.34 -9.19 -3.57
C GLY A 53 7.89 -8.85 -3.89
N ALA A 54 6.90 -9.46 -3.25
CA ALA A 54 5.54 -8.94 -3.37
C ALA A 54 5.19 -8.08 -2.13
N PRO A 55 5.05 -6.76 -2.25
CA PRO A 55 4.76 -5.92 -1.11
C PRO A 55 3.34 -6.18 -0.59
N GLY A 56 3.25 -6.50 0.69
CA GLY A 56 2.02 -6.31 1.44
C GLY A 56 1.81 -4.82 1.72
N TYR A 57 0.62 -4.44 2.16
CA TYR A 57 0.41 -3.14 2.76
C TYR A 57 -0.27 -3.26 4.11
N ILE A 58 -0.07 -2.26 4.95
CA ILE A 58 -0.72 -2.10 6.25
C ILE A 58 -1.41 -0.74 6.29
N HIS A 59 -2.65 -0.74 6.71
CA HIS A 59 -3.43 0.46 7.02
C HIS A 59 -3.73 0.47 8.53
N ILE A 60 -3.47 1.59 9.20
CA ILE A 60 -3.72 1.77 10.63
C ILE A 60 -4.84 2.79 10.80
N ASP A 61 -5.95 2.36 11.39
CA ASP A 61 -7.08 3.22 11.77
C ASP A 61 -7.16 3.35 13.30
N PRO A 62 -6.60 4.42 13.87
CA PRO A 62 -6.61 4.60 15.32
C PRO A 62 -8.00 4.87 15.89
N VAL A 63 -8.94 5.39 15.09
CA VAL A 63 -10.31 5.66 15.53
C VAL A 63 -11.09 4.36 15.70
N ARG A 64 -10.92 3.42 14.77
CA ARG A 64 -11.54 2.09 14.85
C ARG A 64 -10.72 1.10 15.66
N LYS A 65 -9.50 1.47 16.05
CA LYS A 65 -8.53 0.59 16.72
C LYS A 65 -8.22 -0.64 15.88
N GLU A 66 -8.03 -0.43 14.59
CA GLU A 66 -7.84 -1.49 13.61
C GLU A 66 -6.52 -1.34 12.89
N ILE A 67 -5.88 -2.47 12.61
CA ILE A 67 -4.83 -2.61 11.61
C ILE A 67 -5.38 -3.57 10.57
N SER A 68 -5.45 -3.14 9.33
CA SER A 68 -5.83 -3.99 8.20
C SER A 68 -4.73 -4.02 7.16
N GLY A 69 -4.75 -5.02 6.33
CA GLY A 69 -3.72 -5.11 5.31
C GLY A 69 -3.91 -6.26 4.35
N LYS A 70 -2.95 -6.31 3.46
CA LYS A 70 -2.82 -7.33 2.42
C LYS A 70 -1.42 -7.96 2.52
N SER A 71 -1.37 -9.26 2.52
CA SER A 71 -0.13 -10.03 2.40
C SER A 71 -0.17 -10.83 1.10
N ILE A 72 0.89 -10.78 0.33
CA ILE A 72 0.99 -11.52 -0.92
C ILE A 72 2.05 -12.60 -0.74
N GLN A 73 1.67 -13.84 -0.98
CA GLN A 73 2.60 -14.98 -1.00
C GLN A 73 2.79 -15.44 -2.44
N SER A 74 4.04 -15.52 -2.86
CA SER A 74 4.41 -16.06 -4.16
C SER A 74 5.35 -17.25 -3.96
N ALA A 75 4.92 -18.44 -4.36
CA ALA A 75 5.74 -19.65 -4.31
C ALA A 75 5.51 -20.50 -5.56
N ARG A 76 6.59 -20.83 -6.25
CA ARG A 76 6.59 -21.78 -7.40
C ARG A 76 5.55 -21.47 -8.50
N GLY A 77 5.38 -20.18 -8.85
CA GLY A 77 4.44 -19.75 -9.88
C GLY A 77 2.98 -19.64 -9.43
N TYR A 78 2.71 -19.79 -8.14
CA TYR A 78 1.42 -19.50 -7.53
C TYR A 78 1.53 -18.24 -6.69
N ARG A 79 0.57 -17.36 -6.85
CA ARG A 79 0.46 -16.11 -6.10
C ARG A 79 -0.86 -16.11 -5.34
N GLU A 80 -0.78 -16.00 -4.03
CA GLU A 80 -1.94 -15.93 -3.17
C GLU A 80 -1.94 -14.59 -2.43
N THR A 81 -3.08 -13.91 -2.46
CA THR A 81 -3.29 -12.68 -1.72
C THR A 81 -4.17 -12.98 -0.52
N GLY A 82 -3.65 -12.72 0.67
CA GLY A 82 -4.38 -12.77 1.91
C GLY A 82 -4.72 -11.37 2.41
N TYR A 83 -5.96 -11.15 2.85
CA TYR A 83 -6.37 -9.93 3.54
C TYR A 83 -6.57 -10.23 5.02
N PHE A 84 -6.21 -9.28 5.86
CA PHE A 84 -6.39 -9.42 7.30
C PHE A 84 -6.93 -8.12 7.93
N VAL A 85 -7.60 -8.26 9.06
CA VAL A 85 -7.98 -7.17 9.95
C VAL A 85 -7.67 -7.60 11.36
N VAL A 86 -6.93 -6.77 12.10
CA VAL A 86 -6.65 -6.93 13.52
C VAL A 86 -7.36 -5.81 14.27
N ARG A 87 -8.21 -6.14 15.25
CA ARG A 87 -8.88 -5.20 16.14
C ARG A 87 -8.28 -5.25 17.52
N PHE A 88 -8.05 -4.08 18.08
CA PHE A 88 -7.56 -3.93 19.44
C PHE A 88 -8.69 -3.51 20.37
N ASP A 89 -8.65 -3.98 21.60
CA ASP A 89 -9.60 -3.60 22.65
C ASP A 89 -9.26 -2.24 23.27
N LYS A 90 -8.02 -1.78 23.13
CA LYS A 90 -7.52 -0.51 23.68
C LYS A 90 -7.15 0.47 22.58
N ASP A 91 -7.11 1.75 22.96
CA ASP A 91 -6.62 2.81 22.10
C ASP A 91 -5.10 2.67 21.86
N PHE A 92 -4.61 3.24 20.77
CA PHE A 92 -3.19 3.38 20.51
C PHE A 92 -2.68 4.66 21.17
N ASP A 93 -1.70 4.56 22.05
CA ASP A 93 -0.98 5.72 22.57
C ASP A 93 -0.10 6.33 21.46
N SER A 94 0.52 5.44 20.68
CA SER A 94 1.28 5.81 19.49
C SER A 94 1.29 4.63 18.50
N PHE A 95 1.53 4.93 17.25
CA PHE A 95 1.67 3.92 16.19
C PHE A 95 2.59 4.44 15.09
N GLY A 96 3.14 3.51 14.33
CA GLY A 96 3.98 3.81 13.19
C GLY A 96 4.21 2.57 12.34
N THR A 97 4.81 2.77 11.19
CA THR A 97 5.28 1.71 10.33
C THR A 97 6.80 1.74 10.28
N PHE A 98 7.42 0.59 10.11
CA PHE A 98 8.87 0.48 9.92
C PHE A 98 9.16 -0.54 8.82
N ASN A 99 10.29 -0.37 8.19
CA ASN A 99 10.80 -1.34 7.22
C ASN A 99 12.12 -1.91 7.76
N LEU A 100 12.24 -3.23 7.75
CA LEU A 100 13.45 -3.94 8.20
C LEU A 100 14.65 -3.71 7.26
N ASN A 101 14.38 -3.36 6.01
CA ASN A 101 15.40 -2.98 5.06
C ASN A 101 15.28 -1.46 4.87
N ASN A 102 16.21 -0.68 5.39
CA ASN A 102 16.26 0.79 5.31
C ASN A 102 16.21 1.37 3.88
N ASP A 103 15.94 0.56 2.87
CA ASP A 103 16.01 0.91 1.45
C ASP A 103 14.66 1.30 0.83
N TYR A 104 13.54 1.18 1.55
CA TYR A 104 12.23 1.58 1.04
C TYR A 104 11.77 2.88 1.69
N PRO A 105 11.37 3.88 0.89
CA PRO A 105 10.81 5.11 1.43
C PRO A 105 9.52 4.82 2.21
N GLU A 106 9.26 5.64 3.23
CA GLU A 106 7.96 5.64 3.90
C GLU A 106 6.86 5.75 2.84
N VAL A 107 5.98 4.76 2.77
CA VAL A 107 4.78 4.87 1.94
C VAL A 107 3.94 5.98 2.55
N ILE A 108 3.71 7.06 1.79
CA ILE A 108 2.77 8.10 2.21
C ILE A 108 1.42 7.41 2.36
N GLU A 109 0.89 7.38 3.59
CA GLU A 109 -0.40 6.78 3.86
C GLU A 109 -1.47 7.41 2.96
N GLU A 110 -2.36 6.58 2.42
CA GLU A 110 -3.41 6.95 1.46
C GLU A 110 -4.26 8.15 1.88
N LYS A 111 -4.41 8.37 3.17
CA LYS A 111 -5.12 9.53 3.76
C LYS A 111 -4.51 10.90 3.41
N TYR A 112 -3.39 10.93 2.72
CA TYR A 112 -2.77 12.16 2.24
C TYR A 112 -2.99 12.42 0.76
N LEU A 113 -3.67 11.53 0.07
CA LEU A 113 -4.09 11.70 -1.31
C LEU A 113 -5.58 12.05 -1.35
N PHE A 114 -5.93 13.12 -2.07
CA PHE A 114 -7.30 13.62 -2.13
C PHE A 114 -7.68 14.04 -3.55
N THR A 115 -8.96 13.87 -3.86
CA THR A 115 -9.58 14.45 -5.05
C THR A 115 -10.91 15.08 -4.70
N GLN A 116 -11.45 15.89 -5.60
CA GLN A 116 -12.81 16.43 -5.44
C GLN A 116 -13.82 15.53 -6.13
N LYS A 117 -14.89 15.20 -5.40
CA LYS A 117 -16.10 14.57 -5.91
C LYS A 117 -17.31 15.37 -5.44
N GLU A 118 -18.10 15.90 -6.40
CA GLU A 118 -19.30 16.70 -6.10
C GLU A 118 -19.03 17.86 -5.13
N GLY A 119 -17.89 18.56 -5.30
CA GLY A 119 -17.48 19.70 -4.47
C GLY A 119 -16.93 19.33 -3.09
N LYS A 120 -16.80 18.06 -2.76
CA LYS A 120 -16.21 17.58 -1.49
C LYS A 120 -14.86 16.91 -1.73
N TRP A 121 -13.94 17.10 -0.76
CA TRP A 121 -12.70 16.36 -0.75
C TRP A 121 -12.95 14.92 -0.28
N VAL A 122 -12.50 13.96 -1.07
CA VAL A 122 -12.54 12.54 -0.76
C VAL A 122 -11.14 11.94 -0.87
N ASN A 123 -10.88 10.86 -0.16
CA ASN A 123 -9.59 10.16 -0.21
C ASN A 123 -9.36 9.53 -1.57
N GLY A 124 -8.12 9.56 -2.06
CA GLY A 124 -7.69 8.96 -3.31
C GLY A 124 -7.50 9.95 -4.45
N LEU A 125 -6.99 9.46 -5.57
CA LEU A 125 -6.77 10.22 -6.79
C LEU A 125 -7.82 9.86 -7.85
N LYS A 126 -8.18 10.83 -8.68
CA LYS A 126 -8.98 10.58 -9.87
C LYS A 126 -8.14 9.90 -10.92
N GLY A 127 -8.42 8.63 -11.20
CA GLY A 127 -7.82 7.83 -12.26
C GLY A 127 -8.61 7.95 -13.57
N ILE A 128 -7.91 8.27 -14.65
CA ILE A 128 -8.41 8.24 -16.02
C ILE A 128 -7.65 7.16 -16.76
N TYR A 129 -8.34 6.11 -17.11
CA TYR A 129 -7.84 4.95 -17.84
C TYR A 129 -8.17 5.10 -19.32
N THR A 130 -7.21 4.91 -20.19
CA THR A 130 -7.39 5.01 -21.63
C THR A 130 -6.70 3.86 -22.37
N GLN A 131 -7.33 3.38 -23.43
CA GLN A 131 -6.77 2.38 -24.32
C GLN A 131 -7.24 2.62 -25.73
N ASP A 132 -6.30 2.67 -26.66
CA ASP A 132 -6.57 2.71 -28.11
C ASP A 132 -6.48 1.29 -28.67
N SER A 133 -7.61 0.66 -28.92
CA SER A 133 -7.67 -0.70 -29.45
C SER A 133 -8.03 -0.70 -30.93
N LYS A 134 -7.21 -1.37 -31.76
CA LYS A 134 -7.50 -1.57 -33.17
C LYS A 134 -8.80 -2.35 -33.33
N GLY A 135 -9.83 -1.69 -33.87
CA GLY A 135 -11.16 -2.27 -34.12
C GLY A 135 -12.23 -2.03 -33.06
N VAL A 136 -11.88 -1.52 -31.89
CA VAL A 136 -12.83 -1.18 -30.81
C VAL A 136 -12.93 0.34 -30.59
N GLY A 137 -11.92 1.11 -31.01
CA GLY A 137 -11.85 2.55 -30.82
C GLY A 137 -11.16 2.94 -29.51
N HIS A 138 -11.43 4.17 -29.08
CA HIS A 138 -10.84 4.74 -27.88
C HIS A 138 -11.68 4.35 -26.66
N LEU A 139 -11.15 3.50 -25.78
CA LEU A 139 -11.77 3.16 -24.50
C LEU A 139 -11.34 4.17 -23.43
N ARG A 140 -12.28 4.55 -22.60
CA ARG A 140 -12.05 5.45 -21.47
C ARG A 140 -12.88 5.03 -20.25
N SER A 141 -12.22 4.92 -19.12
CA SER A 141 -12.86 4.70 -17.82
C SER A 141 -12.35 5.72 -16.81
N GLU A 142 -13.21 6.17 -15.91
CA GLU A 142 -12.85 7.08 -14.82
C GLU A 142 -13.30 6.51 -13.49
N LYS A 143 -12.43 6.54 -12.49
CA LYS A 143 -12.76 6.17 -11.11
C LYS A 143 -11.89 6.93 -10.13
N ILE A 144 -12.25 6.89 -8.86
CA ILE A 144 -11.38 7.36 -7.78
C ILE A 144 -10.71 6.14 -7.19
N ASP A 145 -9.37 6.13 -7.28
CA ASP A 145 -8.55 5.09 -6.73
C ASP A 145 -8.04 5.57 -5.36
N PRO A 146 -8.50 4.96 -4.26
CA PRO A 146 -8.09 5.36 -2.91
C PRO A 146 -6.61 5.07 -2.64
N VAL A 147 -6.04 4.12 -3.38
CA VAL A 147 -4.65 3.66 -3.32
C VAL A 147 -4.10 3.55 -4.72
N ILE A 148 -2.84 3.95 -4.90
CA ILE A 148 -2.09 3.72 -6.13
C ILE A 148 -1.07 2.60 -5.84
N ASP A 149 -1.57 1.39 -5.74
CA ASP A 149 -0.81 0.16 -5.54
C ASP A 149 -1.52 -0.95 -6.30
N PHE A 150 -1.19 -1.08 -7.57
CA PHE A 150 -1.84 -2.02 -8.46
C PHE A 150 -0.87 -3.13 -8.87
N ASP A 151 -1.43 -4.31 -8.94
CA ASP A 151 -0.79 -5.50 -9.50
C ASP A 151 -1.82 -6.18 -10.38
N TRP A 152 -1.93 -5.66 -11.59
CA TRP A 152 -2.87 -6.25 -12.54
C TRP A 152 -2.34 -7.55 -13.16
N ASP A 153 -0.99 -7.70 -13.21
CA ASP A 153 -0.35 -8.86 -13.84
C ASP A 153 -0.92 -9.10 -15.26
N TRP A 154 -1.70 -10.14 -15.44
CA TRP A 154 -2.40 -10.50 -16.68
C TRP A 154 -3.88 -10.09 -16.65
N TYR A 155 -4.31 -9.26 -15.70
CA TYR A 155 -5.70 -8.79 -15.58
C TYR A 155 -5.88 -7.43 -16.23
N LYS A 156 -7.13 -7.08 -16.46
CA LYS A 156 -7.52 -5.81 -17.05
C LYS A 156 -7.53 -4.69 -16.01
N PRO A 157 -7.09 -3.47 -16.35
CA PRO A 157 -7.18 -2.33 -15.45
C PRO A 157 -8.62 -1.81 -15.25
N ALA A 158 -9.50 -2.07 -16.22
CA ALA A 158 -10.92 -1.72 -16.22
C ALA A 158 -11.71 -2.69 -17.12
N ASP A 159 -13.05 -2.67 -16.96
CA ASP A 159 -13.94 -3.43 -17.86
C ASP A 159 -13.73 -3.01 -19.32
N ASP A 160 -13.89 -3.95 -20.24
CA ASP A 160 -13.69 -3.80 -21.69
C ASP A 160 -12.26 -3.51 -22.17
N PHE A 161 -11.31 -3.24 -21.28
CA PHE A 161 -9.89 -3.08 -21.60
C PHE A 161 -9.23 -4.45 -21.89
N SER A 162 -8.14 -4.42 -22.64
CA SER A 162 -7.17 -5.52 -22.64
C SER A 162 -6.11 -5.31 -21.56
N PHE A 163 -5.26 -6.29 -21.33
CA PHE A 163 -4.16 -6.20 -20.36
C PHE A 163 -2.90 -5.52 -20.92
N ASN A 164 -2.87 -5.19 -22.22
CA ASN A 164 -1.76 -4.51 -22.90
C ASN A 164 -2.21 -3.18 -23.48
N ASP A 165 -1.24 -2.33 -23.80
CA ASP A 165 -1.40 -1.08 -24.55
C ASP A 165 -2.41 -0.11 -23.95
N TYR A 166 -2.33 0.14 -22.65
CA TYR A 166 -3.18 1.12 -21.98
C TYR A 166 -2.35 2.13 -21.17
N GLN A 167 -2.98 3.24 -20.86
CA GLN A 167 -2.41 4.30 -20.03
C GLN A 167 -3.36 4.66 -18.90
N VAL A 168 -2.81 5.11 -17.77
CA VAL A 168 -3.57 5.65 -16.65
C VAL A 168 -2.95 6.96 -16.23
N THR A 169 -3.80 7.96 -16.03
CA THR A 169 -3.40 9.24 -15.42
C THR A 169 -4.19 9.41 -14.13
N TRP A 170 -3.49 9.44 -13.00
CA TRP A 170 -4.06 9.82 -11.72
C TRP A 170 -3.77 11.27 -11.43
N SER A 171 -4.75 11.98 -10.88
CA SER A 171 -4.61 13.38 -10.50
C SER A 171 -5.40 13.72 -9.24
N GLY A 172 -4.90 14.69 -8.49
CA GLY A 172 -5.52 15.15 -7.26
C GLY A 172 -4.58 16.03 -6.43
N LYS A 173 -4.67 15.88 -5.12
CA LYS A 173 -3.86 16.63 -4.15
C LYS A 173 -3.12 15.68 -3.22
N LEU A 174 -1.88 16.03 -2.95
CA LEU A 174 -1.06 15.46 -1.89
C LEU A 174 -1.04 16.43 -0.71
N LYS A 175 -1.34 15.96 0.48
CA LYS A 175 -1.25 16.74 1.73
C LYS A 175 -0.16 16.16 2.62
N ALA A 176 0.87 16.94 2.91
CA ALA A 176 1.95 16.50 3.78
C ALA A 176 1.51 16.48 5.27
N PRO A 177 1.82 15.40 6.01
CA PRO A 177 1.51 15.30 7.44
C PRO A 177 2.36 16.22 8.32
N SER A 178 3.61 16.46 7.94
CA SER A 178 4.56 17.31 8.65
C SER A 178 5.36 18.16 7.68
N THR A 179 6.00 19.22 8.19
CA THR A 179 6.98 19.99 7.40
C THR A 179 8.32 19.26 7.44
N GLY A 180 8.91 19.03 6.25
CA GLY A 180 10.19 18.34 6.16
C GLY A 180 10.58 17.97 4.74
N GLU A 181 11.71 17.29 4.61
CA GLU A 181 12.16 16.68 3.39
C GLU A 181 11.54 15.27 3.27
N TYR A 182 10.91 15.00 2.14
CA TYR A 182 10.30 13.73 1.80
C TYR A 182 11.05 13.09 0.63
N THR A 183 11.15 11.79 0.64
CA THR A 183 11.56 11.02 -0.53
C THR A 183 10.31 10.42 -1.17
N LEU A 184 9.94 10.91 -2.36
CA LEU A 184 8.88 10.32 -3.16
C LEU A 184 9.49 9.32 -4.15
N GLY A 185 8.81 8.19 -4.34
CA GLY A 185 9.25 7.13 -5.24
C GLY A 185 8.10 6.56 -6.05
N ILE A 186 8.42 6.06 -7.24
CA ILE A 186 7.54 5.28 -8.09
C ILE A 186 8.21 3.96 -8.44
N GLN A 187 7.39 2.93 -8.57
CA GLN A 187 7.77 1.62 -9.11
C GLN A 187 6.70 1.24 -10.13
N ALA A 188 7.11 0.84 -11.30
CA ALA A 188 6.18 0.47 -12.37
C ALA A 188 6.76 -0.65 -13.25
N ASP A 189 5.90 -1.28 -13.98
CA ASP A 189 6.08 -2.12 -15.14
C ASP A 189 4.90 -1.81 -16.06
N ASP A 190 5.06 -1.07 -17.15
CA ASP A 190 6.28 -0.50 -17.75
C ASP A 190 6.69 0.86 -17.13
N GLY A 191 6.30 1.97 -17.75
CA GLY A 191 6.80 3.29 -17.42
C GLY A 191 5.84 4.17 -16.64
N ALA A 192 6.43 5.03 -15.78
CA ALA A 192 5.67 5.99 -15.00
C ALA A 192 6.37 7.35 -14.86
N ARG A 193 5.57 8.39 -14.60
CA ARG A 193 6.01 9.76 -14.33
C ARG A 193 5.24 10.37 -13.16
N LEU A 194 5.96 11.06 -12.29
CA LEU A 194 5.37 11.78 -11.17
C LEU A 194 5.60 13.28 -11.31
N TYR A 195 4.53 14.05 -11.17
CA TYR A 195 4.55 15.50 -11.18
C TYR A 195 4.02 16.05 -9.86
N ILE A 196 4.66 17.10 -9.36
CA ILE A 196 4.19 17.88 -8.21
C ILE A 196 4.07 19.34 -8.63
N ASN A 197 2.91 19.96 -8.40
CA ASN A 197 2.57 21.34 -8.81
C ASN A 197 2.86 21.61 -10.31
N GLY A 198 2.66 20.60 -11.16
CA GLY A 198 2.90 20.68 -12.59
C GLY A 198 4.35 20.46 -13.02
N GLU A 199 5.30 20.40 -12.10
CA GLU A 199 6.70 20.11 -12.41
C GLU A 199 6.97 18.61 -12.38
N LEU A 200 7.71 18.12 -13.39
CA LEU A 200 8.13 16.72 -13.50
C LEU A 200 9.19 16.41 -12.45
N LEU A 201 8.79 15.66 -11.42
CA LEU A 201 9.68 15.27 -10.32
C LEU A 201 10.44 13.98 -10.62
N ILE A 202 9.73 12.96 -11.14
CA ILE A 202 10.32 11.66 -11.52
C ILE A 202 9.92 11.35 -12.95
N ASP A 203 10.89 11.00 -13.78
CA ASP A 203 10.70 10.52 -15.15
C ASP A 203 11.32 9.12 -15.31
N ASP A 204 10.47 8.12 -15.34
CA ASP A 204 10.82 6.74 -15.64
C ASP A 204 9.95 6.21 -16.80
N TRP A 205 9.83 7.03 -17.86
CA TRP A 205 8.97 6.76 -19.04
C TRP A 205 9.70 5.92 -20.07
N LYS A 206 9.94 4.67 -19.70
CA LYS A 206 10.59 3.67 -20.57
C LYS A 206 10.02 2.29 -20.28
N SER A 207 10.02 1.43 -21.29
CA SER A 207 9.61 0.04 -21.09
C SER A 207 10.67 -0.72 -20.32
N HIS A 208 10.28 -1.35 -19.26
CA HIS A 208 11.10 -2.24 -18.41
C HIS A 208 10.23 -3.09 -17.52
N SER A 209 10.76 -4.24 -17.13
CA SER A 209 10.12 -5.07 -16.12
C SER A 209 10.12 -4.40 -14.74
N PHE A 210 9.21 -4.79 -13.89
CA PHE A 210 9.12 -4.29 -12.53
C PHE A 210 10.47 -4.37 -11.81
N SER A 211 10.90 -3.24 -11.27
CA SER A 211 12.11 -3.14 -10.45
C SER A 211 11.72 -2.98 -8.97
N TYR A 212 12.34 -3.76 -8.10
CA TYR A 212 12.16 -3.63 -6.65
C TYR A 212 12.84 -2.37 -6.09
N GLN A 213 13.66 -1.69 -6.87
CA GLN A 213 14.28 -0.42 -6.50
C GLN A 213 13.46 0.71 -7.11
N PRO A 214 12.74 1.51 -6.29
CA PRO A 214 11.96 2.63 -6.80
C PRO A 214 12.86 3.72 -7.38
N THR A 215 12.41 4.35 -8.47
CA THR A 215 12.98 5.62 -8.90
C THR A 215 12.51 6.72 -7.95
N GLN A 216 13.44 7.40 -7.29
CA GLN A 216 13.15 8.29 -6.17
C GLN A 216 13.68 9.70 -6.36
N LYS A 217 12.99 10.68 -5.77
CA LYS A 217 13.43 12.07 -5.65
C LYS A 217 13.03 12.68 -4.31
N LYS A 218 13.88 13.57 -3.81
CA LYS A 218 13.63 14.34 -2.60
C LYS A 218 12.87 15.62 -2.93
N ILE A 219 11.95 15.98 -2.04
CA ILE A 219 11.15 17.21 -2.12
C ILE A 219 10.86 17.72 -0.71
N SER A 220 10.87 19.05 -0.54
CA SER A 220 10.45 19.69 0.71
C SER A 220 8.97 19.99 0.68
N LEU A 221 8.24 19.54 1.69
CA LEU A 221 6.81 19.74 1.84
C LEU A 221 6.51 20.41 3.19
N GLU A 222 5.40 21.17 3.25
CA GLU A 222 4.93 21.88 4.44
C GLU A 222 3.67 21.21 5.01
N ALA A 223 3.61 21.08 6.33
CA ALA A 223 2.48 20.50 7.04
C ALA A 223 1.14 21.09 6.61
N GLY A 224 0.20 20.24 6.26
CA GLY A 224 -1.17 20.63 5.91
C GLY A 224 -1.35 21.31 4.55
N LYS A 225 -0.26 21.70 3.87
CA LYS A 225 -0.33 22.27 2.53
C LYS A 225 -0.73 21.21 1.50
N MET A 226 -1.56 21.63 0.55
CA MET A 226 -2.04 20.78 -0.55
C MET A 226 -1.21 21.06 -1.80
N TYR A 227 -0.58 20.02 -2.32
CA TYR A 227 0.22 20.05 -3.54
C TYR A 227 -0.54 19.37 -4.67
N ASP A 228 -0.52 19.91 -5.88
CA ASP A 228 -1.03 19.19 -7.04
C ASP A 228 -0.16 17.96 -7.27
N ILE A 229 -0.78 16.79 -7.35
CA ILE A 229 -0.11 15.55 -7.74
C ILE A 229 -0.72 15.01 -9.02
N LYS A 230 0.15 14.62 -9.95
CA LYS A 230 -0.23 13.87 -11.14
C LYS A 230 0.75 12.72 -11.31
N LEU A 231 0.22 11.51 -11.50
CA LEU A 231 0.96 10.32 -11.85
C LEU A 231 0.48 9.84 -13.22
N GLU A 232 1.40 9.61 -14.13
CA GLU A 232 1.16 8.99 -15.42
C GLU A 232 1.80 7.62 -15.45
N TYR A 233 1.10 6.65 -16.00
CA TYR A 233 1.53 5.27 -16.15
C TYR A 233 1.14 4.74 -17.53
N TYR A 234 1.97 3.92 -18.13
CA TYR A 234 1.60 3.14 -19.29
C TYR A 234 2.05 1.68 -19.16
N GLN A 235 1.26 0.82 -19.74
CA GLN A 235 1.54 -0.59 -19.96
C GLN A 235 1.58 -0.85 -21.45
N HIS A 236 2.63 -1.54 -21.91
CA HIS A 236 2.77 -1.93 -23.32
C HIS A 236 2.51 -3.43 -23.47
N GLU A 237 3.36 -4.28 -22.93
CA GLU A 237 3.24 -5.74 -23.10
C GLU A 237 3.55 -6.48 -21.78
N TRP A 238 3.06 -7.71 -21.67
CA TRP A 238 3.27 -8.63 -20.55
C TRP A 238 2.56 -8.22 -19.24
N SER A 239 3.19 -8.53 -18.10
CA SER A 239 2.62 -8.24 -16.80
C SER A 239 2.69 -6.75 -16.45
N SER A 240 1.72 -6.24 -15.67
CA SER A 240 1.60 -4.82 -15.30
C SER A 240 1.58 -4.60 -13.79
N ARG A 241 2.34 -3.59 -13.34
CA ARG A 241 2.40 -3.15 -11.95
C ARG A 241 2.50 -1.64 -11.81
#